data_d552afe3ccc255303ef73de2b6e53bfe
#
_entry.id   d552afe3ccc255303ef73de2b6e53bfe
#
_cell.length_a   1.000
_cell.length_b   1.000
_cell.length_c   1.000
_cell.angle_alpha   90.00
_cell.angle_beta   90.00
_cell.angle_gamma   90.00
#
_symmetry.space_group_name_H-M   'P 1'
#
loop_
_entity.id
_entity.type
_entity.pdbx_description
1 polymer ?
#
loop_
_entity_poly.entity_id
_entity_poly.type
_entity_poly.pdbx_seq_one_letter_code
_entity_poly.pdbx_strand_id
1 'polypeptide(L)'
;MSGERISFPISHFTFPFVIERNLLNQQIKEKMVSERIKAILGTLPQGVQLCAVSKYHPAEMIQEAYDAGQRIFGESHVQELRQKQPVLPQDIEWHFIGHLQTNKVKYIAPYISLIHAVDSPKLLQEINRQALKCGRVIPCLLQLHVAQEETKFGFTPQECLGYLRTGEYRSLAGISIAGIMCMATNTEDEERIRQDFATANNFFQQCQKEFPDLALSMKFRSWGMSDDFQLAIEQGSNIVRIGSSIFGHRIY
;
A
#
# COMPACT_ATOMS: atom_id res chain seq x y z
N MET A 1 -70.71 -37.66 -6.90
CA MET A 1 -69.79 -36.86 -7.77
C MET A 1 -68.59 -36.48 -6.90
N SER A 2 -67.58 -37.31 -6.93
CA SER A 2 -66.34 -37.21 -6.15
C SER A 2 -65.29 -36.45 -6.94
N GLY A 3 -64.88 -35.32 -6.44
CA GLY A 3 -63.77 -34.52 -7.02
C GLY A 3 -62.44 -34.98 -6.45
N GLU A 4 -61.64 -35.71 -7.22
CA GLU A 4 -60.29 -36.08 -6.93
C GLU A 4 -59.40 -34.84 -7.05
N ARG A 5 -58.70 -34.48 -5.95
CA ARG A 5 -57.59 -33.51 -5.96
C ARG A 5 -56.33 -34.25 -6.36
N ILE A 6 -55.80 -33.92 -7.52
CA ILE A 6 -54.47 -34.35 -7.95
C ILE A 6 -53.44 -33.47 -7.23
N SER A 7 -52.69 -34.07 -6.30
CA SER A 7 -51.52 -33.43 -5.67
C SER A 7 -50.31 -33.70 -6.55
N PHE A 8 -49.70 -32.65 -7.09
CA PHE A 8 -48.39 -32.74 -7.74
C PHE A 8 -47.28 -32.71 -6.64
N PRO A 9 -46.28 -33.58 -6.69
CA PRO A 9 -45.17 -33.54 -5.80
C PRO A 9 -44.27 -32.34 -6.15
N ILE A 10 -44.05 -31.46 -5.20
CA ILE A 10 -43.04 -30.41 -5.29
C ILE A 10 -41.69 -31.12 -5.12
N SER A 11 -41.07 -31.54 -6.23
CA SER A 11 -39.73 -32.09 -6.22
C SER A 11 -38.69 -30.99 -6.24
N HIS A 12 -37.88 -30.99 -5.21
CA HIS A 12 -36.56 -30.45 -5.02
C HIS A 12 -35.74 -30.09 -6.29
N PHE A 13 -35.86 -28.87 -6.78
CA PHE A 13 -35.00 -28.32 -7.85
C PHE A 13 -34.49 -26.94 -7.50
N THR A 14 -33.82 -26.81 -6.35
CA THR A 14 -33.27 -25.49 -5.95
C THR A 14 -31.77 -25.51 -5.64
N PHE A 15 -31.09 -26.66 -5.66
CA PHE A 15 -29.67 -26.73 -5.27
C PHE A 15 -28.63 -26.41 -6.35
N PRO A 16 -28.78 -26.80 -7.63
CA PRO A 16 -27.76 -26.48 -8.63
C PRO A 16 -27.71 -24.99 -9.00
N PHE A 17 -28.85 -24.32 -9.06
CA PHE A 17 -28.97 -22.94 -9.54
C PHE A 17 -28.32 -21.89 -8.59
N VAL A 18 -28.30 -22.16 -7.29
CA VAL A 18 -27.68 -21.29 -6.28
C VAL A 18 -26.16 -21.43 -6.33
N ILE A 19 -25.66 -22.64 -6.53
CA ILE A 19 -24.21 -22.92 -6.63
C ILE A 19 -23.65 -22.31 -7.92
N GLU A 20 -24.32 -22.50 -9.05
CA GLU A 20 -23.92 -21.90 -10.33
C GLU A 20 -23.97 -20.38 -10.31
N ARG A 21 -24.98 -19.78 -9.67
CA ARG A 21 -25.08 -18.33 -9.52
C ARG A 21 -24.01 -17.77 -8.59
N ASN A 22 -23.64 -18.49 -7.54
CA ASN A 22 -22.54 -18.10 -6.66
C ASN A 22 -21.18 -18.21 -7.36
N LEU A 23 -20.96 -19.31 -8.11
CA LEU A 23 -19.75 -19.48 -8.93
C LEU A 23 -19.67 -18.41 -10.04
N LEU A 24 -20.77 -18.11 -10.71
CA LEU A 24 -20.84 -17.07 -11.73
C LEU A 24 -20.59 -15.67 -11.12
N ASN A 25 -21.18 -15.38 -9.96
CA ASN A 25 -20.94 -14.12 -9.24
C ASN A 25 -19.49 -14.00 -8.74
N GLN A 26 -18.88 -15.12 -8.34
CA GLN A 26 -17.47 -15.17 -7.95
C GLN A 26 -16.57 -14.95 -9.16
N GLN A 27 -16.83 -15.61 -10.29
CA GLN A 27 -16.11 -15.41 -11.55
C GLN A 27 -16.26 -13.98 -12.11
N ILE A 28 -17.44 -13.35 -11.96
CA ILE A 28 -17.67 -11.95 -12.35
C ILE A 28 -16.88 -10.99 -11.43
N LYS A 29 -16.84 -11.27 -10.13
CA LYS A 29 -16.01 -10.49 -9.17
C LYS A 29 -14.53 -10.63 -9.49
N GLU A 30 -14.06 -11.84 -9.78
CA GLU A 30 -12.68 -12.16 -10.14
C GLU A 30 -12.25 -11.41 -11.40
N LYS A 31 -13.02 -11.48 -12.48
CA LYS A 31 -12.77 -10.70 -13.70
C LYS A 31 -12.72 -9.18 -13.47
N MET A 32 -13.43 -8.67 -12.46
CA MET A 32 -13.45 -7.24 -12.18
C MET A 32 -12.15 -6.73 -11.57
N VAL A 33 -11.43 -7.46 -10.70
CA VAL A 33 -10.17 -7.01 -10.11
C VAL A 33 -9.06 -7.02 -11.17
N SER A 34 -8.97 -8.09 -11.96
CA SER A 34 -7.97 -8.22 -13.02
C SER A 34 -8.12 -7.16 -14.12
N GLU A 35 -9.36 -6.83 -14.50
CA GLU A 35 -9.63 -5.77 -15.49
C GLU A 35 -9.26 -4.37 -14.94
N ARG A 36 -9.60 -4.09 -13.68
CA ARG A 36 -9.27 -2.82 -13.02
C ARG A 36 -7.76 -2.63 -12.88
N ILE A 37 -7.03 -3.67 -12.50
CA ILE A 37 -5.56 -3.64 -12.43
C ILE A 37 -4.97 -3.30 -13.80
N LYS A 38 -5.40 -3.99 -14.86
CA LYS A 38 -4.92 -3.74 -16.23
C LYS A 38 -5.23 -2.32 -16.69
N ALA A 39 -6.43 -1.83 -16.40
CA ALA A 39 -6.83 -0.47 -16.74
C ALA A 39 -5.94 0.56 -16.05
N ILE A 40 -5.70 0.41 -14.73
CA ILE A 40 -4.85 1.33 -13.97
C ILE A 40 -3.41 1.26 -14.47
N LEU A 41 -2.84 0.07 -14.64
CA LEU A 41 -1.47 -0.10 -15.15
C LEU A 41 -1.30 0.54 -16.53
N GLY A 42 -2.33 0.48 -17.38
CA GLY A 42 -2.33 1.13 -18.70
C GLY A 42 -2.36 2.66 -18.67
N THR A 43 -2.73 3.27 -17.54
CA THR A 43 -2.73 4.74 -17.37
C THR A 43 -1.46 5.28 -16.72
N LEU A 44 -0.65 4.42 -16.10
CA LEU A 44 0.55 4.85 -15.40
C LEU A 44 1.69 5.13 -16.39
N PRO A 45 2.36 6.28 -16.27
CA PRO A 45 3.55 6.58 -17.05
C PRO A 45 4.68 5.60 -16.76
N GLN A 46 5.60 5.45 -17.71
CA GLN A 46 6.81 4.65 -17.51
C GLN A 46 7.59 5.13 -16.28
N GLY A 47 7.99 4.20 -15.42
CA GLY A 47 8.73 4.47 -14.18
C GLY A 47 7.86 4.77 -12.96
N VAL A 48 6.53 4.81 -13.10
CA VAL A 48 5.58 4.88 -11.98
C VAL A 48 5.12 3.47 -11.60
N GLN A 49 5.31 3.11 -10.34
CA GLN A 49 4.92 1.82 -9.77
C GLN A 49 3.54 1.90 -9.11
N LEU A 50 2.73 0.86 -9.30
CA LEU A 50 1.48 0.68 -8.58
C LEU A 50 1.73 -0.16 -7.32
N CYS A 51 1.45 0.41 -6.16
CA CYS A 51 1.26 -0.34 -4.92
C CYS A 51 -0.25 -0.60 -4.77
N ALA A 52 -0.70 -1.82 -5.03
CA ALA A 52 -2.10 -2.22 -4.89
C ALA A 52 -2.45 -2.38 -3.41
N VAL A 53 -3.30 -1.50 -2.88
CA VAL A 53 -3.64 -1.45 -1.44
C VAL A 53 -4.70 -2.48 -1.13
N SER A 54 -4.28 -3.60 -0.55
CA SER A 54 -5.08 -4.82 -0.33
C SER A 54 -5.64 -4.98 1.09
N LYS A 55 -5.44 -3.98 1.95
CA LYS A 55 -6.00 -4.00 3.32
C LYS A 55 -7.51 -4.20 3.31
N TYR A 56 -8.02 -5.02 4.25
CA TYR A 56 -9.43 -5.41 4.40
C TYR A 56 -9.99 -6.29 3.26
N HIS A 57 -9.18 -6.70 2.30
CA HIS A 57 -9.62 -7.59 1.22
C HIS A 57 -9.05 -9.00 1.41
N PRO A 58 -9.79 -10.05 1.04
CA PRO A 58 -9.36 -11.43 1.22
C PRO A 58 -8.22 -11.81 0.27
N ALA A 59 -7.51 -12.91 0.60
CA ALA A 59 -6.35 -13.37 -0.16
C ALA A 59 -6.69 -13.73 -1.61
N GLU A 60 -7.89 -14.21 -1.88
CA GLU A 60 -8.37 -14.58 -3.22
C GLU A 60 -8.39 -13.39 -4.18
N MET A 61 -8.76 -12.20 -3.69
CA MET A 61 -8.74 -10.98 -4.52
C MET A 61 -7.29 -10.52 -4.80
N ILE A 62 -6.38 -10.77 -3.86
CA ILE A 62 -4.95 -10.47 -4.05
C ILE A 62 -4.37 -11.44 -5.08
N GLN A 63 -4.73 -12.73 -5.00
CA GLN A 63 -4.32 -13.74 -5.97
C GLN A 63 -4.78 -13.37 -7.39
N GLU A 64 -6.03 -12.92 -7.55
CA GLU A 64 -6.54 -12.46 -8.85
C GLU A 64 -5.74 -11.27 -9.39
N ALA A 65 -5.43 -10.27 -8.54
CA ALA A 65 -4.60 -9.14 -8.93
C ALA A 65 -3.16 -9.58 -9.30
N TYR A 66 -2.62 -10.55 -8.57
CA TYR A 66 -1.31 -11.15 -8.85
C TYR A 66 -1.30 -11.88 -10.20
N ASP A 67 -2.33 -12.67 -10.50
CA ASP A 67 -2.48 -13.40 -11.77
C ASP A 67 -2.65 -12.43 -12.95
N ALA A 68 -3.17 -11.22 -12.69
CA ALA A 68 -3.23 -10.13 -13.67
C ALA A 68 -1.88 -9.40 -13.87
N GLY A 69 -0.81 -9.80 -13.15
CA GLY A 69 0.53 -9.27 -13.31
C GLY A 69 1.01 -8.33 -12.18
N GLN A 70 0.15 -8.02 -11.20
CA GLN A 70 0.54 -7.18 -10.06
C GLN A 70 1.51 -7.93 -9.14
N ARG A 71 2.54 -7.24 -8.64
CA ARG A 71 3.55 -7.82 -7.74
C ARG A 71 3.68 -7.05 -6.43
N ILE A 72 3.41 -5.76 -6.41
CA ILE A 72 3.57 -4.87 -5.25
C ILE A 72 2.22 -4.69 -4.56
N PHE A 73 2.10 -5.16 -3.32
CA PHE A 73 0.87 -5.03 -2.54
C PHE A 73 1.12 -4.30 -1.23
N GLY A 74 0.18 -3.41 -0.87
CA GLY A 74 0.27 -2.56 0.30
C GLY A 74 -0.68 -2.97 1.42
N GLU A 75 -0.14 -3.21 2.62
CA GLU A 75 -0.89 -3.54 3.81
C GLU A 75 -0.70 -2.50 4.93
N SER A 76 -1.72 -2.31 5.75
CA SER A 76 -1.69 -1.35 6.86
C SER A 76 -1.73 -2.01 8.25
N HIS A 77 -2.06 -3.30 8.33
CA HIS A 77 -2.21 -4.04 9.58
C HIS A 77 -1.29 -5.24 9.60
N VAL A 78 -0.41 -5.30 10.59
CA VAL A 78 0.57 -6.39 10.72
C VAL A 78 -0.11 -7.75 10.88
N GLN A 79 -1.22 -7.83 11.61
CA GLN A 79 -1.96 -9.09 11.78
C GLN A 79 -2.50 -9.61 10.45
N GLU A 80 -3.09 -8.72 9.65
CA GLU A 80 -3.65 -9.04 8.35
C GLU A 80 -2.54 -9.51 7.38
N LEU A 81 -1.43 -8.78 7.32
CA LEU A 81 -0.27 -9.14 6.50
C LEU A 81 0.30 -10.52 6.88
N ARG A 82 0.39 -10.83 8.17
CA ARG A 82 0.84 -12.15 8.66
C ARG A 82 -0.08 -13.31 8.28
N GLN A 83 -1.36 -13.05 8.08
CA GLN A 83 -2.31 -14.08 7.62
C GLN A 83 -2.23 -14.29 6.11
N LYS A 84 -1.98 -13.24 5.35
CA LYS A 84 -1.93 -13.25 3.88
C LYS A 84 -0.62 -13.77 3.32
N GLN A 85 0.50 -13.32 3.87
CA GLN A 85 1.83 -13.64 3.33
C GLN A 85 2.10 -15.14 3.17
N PRO A 86 1.76 -16.05 4.12
CA PRO A 86 2.08 -17.47 3.97
C PRO A 86 1.18 -18.24 2.99
N VAL A 87 0.03 -17.67 2.60
CA VAL A 87 -0.95 -18.32 1.71
C VAL A 87 -0.96 -17.77 0.29
N LEU A 88 -0.13 -16.76 0.01
CA LEU A 88 0.00 -16.11 -1.29
C LEU A 88 1.39 -16.35 -1.90
N PRO A 89 1.59 -16.08 -3.21
CA PRO A 89 2.87 -16.26 -3.87
C PRO A 89 4.03 -15.56 -3.16
N GLN A 90 5.17 -16.25 -3.05
CA GLN A 90 6.33 -15.79 -2.28
C GLN A 90 7.13 -14.68 -2.95
N ASP A 91 6.90 -14.42 -4.24
CA ASP A 91 7.48 -13.33 -5.01
C ASP A 91 6.65 -12.03 -4.96
N ILE A 92 5.59 -11.99 -4.13
CA ILE A 92 4.90 -10.75 -3.81
C ILE A 92 5.85 -9.82 -3.04
N GLU A 93 5.98 -8.61 -3.56
CA GLU A 93 6.67 -7.50 -2.88
C GLU A 93 5.69 -6.82 -1.90
N TRP A 94 5.79 -7.21 -0.64
CA TRP A 94 4.95 -6.63 0.40
C TRP A 94 5.44 -5.27 0.85
N HIS A 95 4.61 -4.25 0.71
CA HIS A 95 4.84 -2.90 1.23
C HIS A 95 3.99 -2.64 2.47
N PHE A 96 4.60 -2.16 3.55
CA PHE A 96 3.85 -1.75 4.72
C PHE A 96 3.60 -0.24 4.67
N ILE A 97 2.32 0.15 4.57
CA ILE A 97 1.91 1.53 4.27
C ILE A 97 1.11 2.20 5.41
N GLY A 98 0.81 1.47 6.49
CA GLY A 98 0.11 1.99 7.68
C GLY A 98 1.07 2.39 8.80
N HIS A 99 0.54 3.05 9.85
CA HIS A 99 1.32 3.34 11.04
C HIS A 99 1.86 2.05 11.68
N LEU A 100 3.17 1.96 11.85
CA LEU A 100 3.85 0.76 12.35
C LEU A 100 4.29 0.93 13.80
N GLN A 101 3.64 0.23 14.70
CA GLN A 101 4.07 0.17 16.09
C GLN A 101 5.41 -0.58 16.21
N THR A 102 6.34 -0.06 17.02
CA THR A 102 7.68 -0.65 17.20
C THR A 102 7.65 -2.12 17.62
N ASN A 103 6.74 -2.52 18.52
CA ASN A 103 6.59 -3.91 18.98
C ASN A 103 6.09 -4.88 17.89
N LYS A 104 5.61 -4.36 16.76
CA LYS A 104 5.09 -5.15 15.63
C LYS A 104 6.12 -5.36 14.52
N VAL A 105 7.20 -4.58 14.48
CA VAL A 105 8.25 -4.64 13.43
C VAL A 105 8.79 -6.06 13.26
N LYS A 106 9.07 -6.76 14.36
CA LYS A 106 9.62 -8.13 14.37
C LYS A 106 8.82 -9.15 13.56
N TYR A 107 7.52 -8.92 13.36
CA TYR A 107 6.66 -9.84 12.64
C TYR A 107 6.72 -9.71 11.12
N ILE A 108 7.13 -8.54 10.61
CA ILE A 108 7.20 -8.28 9.17
C ILE A 108 8.64 -8.17 8.66
N ALA A 109 9.60 -7.87 9.53
CA ALA A 109 11.00 -7.73 9.16
C ALA A 109 11.59 -8.91 8.34
N PRO A 110 11.18 -10.19 8.55
CA PRO A 110 11.72 -11.29 7.76
C PRO A 110 11.41 -11.23 6.26
N TYR A 111 10.32 -10.59 5.82
CA TYR A 111 9.84 -10.67 4.44
C TYR A 111 9.40 -9.35 3.81
N ILE A 112 9.24 -8.27 4.59
CA ILE A 112 8.78 -6.98 4.05
C ILE A 112 9.77 -6.43 3.01
N SER A 113 9.25 -5.89 1.90
CA SER A 113 10.08 -5.33 0.82
C SER A 113 10.31 -3.83 0.99
N LEU A 114 9.34 -3.09 1.53
CA LEU A 114 9.44 -1.65 1.75
C LEU A 114 8.51 -1.22 2.89
N ILE A 115 9.02 -0.39 3.81
CA ILE A 115 8.21 0.25 4.85
C ILE A 115 8.06 1.73 4.49
N HIS A 116 6.80 2.16 4.21
CA HIS A 116 6.52 3.54 3.78
C HIS A 116 6.31 4.51 4.93
N ALA A 117 5.80 4.02 6.07
CA ALA A 117 5.30 4.87 7.15
C ALA A 117 6.29 4.99 8.31
N VAL A 118 7.51 5.41 8.02
CA VAL A 118 8.51 5.66 9.07
C VAL A 118 8.41 7.09 9.54
N ASP A 119 7.83 7.28 10.72
CA ASP A 119 7.44 8.57 11.30
C ASP A 119 8.30 9.03 12.47
N SER A 120 9.34 8.27 12.83
CA SER A 120 10.18 8.61 13.97
C SER A 120 11.55 7.94 13.94
N PRO A 121 12.60 8.55 14.55
CA PRO A 121 13.91 7.93 14.72
C PRO A 121 13.83 6.63 15.52
N LYS A 122 12.95 6.55 16.52
CA LYS A 122 12.72 5.36 17.33
C LYS A 122 12.24 4.18 16.47
N LEU A 123 11.37 4.43 15.52
CA LEU A 123 10.91 3.39 14.60
C LEU A 123 12.03 2.92 13.66
N LEU A 124 12.85 3.86 13.11
CA LEU A 124 14.03 3.50 12.32
C LEU A 124 15.01 2.60 13.09
N GLN A 125 15.31 2.95 14.35
CA GLN A 125 16.18 2.14 15.20
C GLN A 125 15.62 0.73 15.44
N GLU A 126 14.31 0.61 15.66
CA GLU A 126 13.68 -0.70 15.84
C GLU A 126 13.65 -1.53 14.54
N ILE A 127 13.37 -0.90 13.38
CA ILE A 127 13.46 -1.59 12.08
C ILE A 127 14.90 -2.09 11.87
N ASN A 128 15.91 -1.24 12.09
CA ASN A 128 17.31 -1.62 12.00
C ASN A 128 17.63 -2.82 12.89
N ARG A 129 17.23 -2.79 14.16
CA ARG A 129 17.47 -3.88 15.11
C ARG A 129 16.84 -5.20 14.65
N GLN A 130 15.63 -5.19 14.12
CA GLN A 130 14.94 -6.40 13.65
C GLN A 130 15.50 -6.87 12.29
N ALA A 131 15.84 -5.96 11.40
CA ALA A 131 16.46 -6.27 10.12
C ALA A 131 17.80 -7.00 10.29
N LEU A 132 18.67 -6.49 11.18
CA LEU A 132 19.96 -7.13 11.52
C LEU A 132 19.77 -8.55 12.08
N LYS A 133 18.74 -8.80 12.91
CA LYS A 133 18.42 -10.15 13.40
C LYS A 133 18.02 -11.12 12.29
N CYS A 134 17.46 -10.59 11.20
CA CYS A 134 17.05 -11.37 10.04
C CYS A 134 18.13 -11.43 8.94
N GLY A 135 19.32 -10.82 9.16
CA GLY A 135 20.37 -10.71 8.16
C GLY A 135 19.96 -9.91 6.92
N ARG A 136 19.09 -8.90 7.09
CA ARG A 136 18.53 -8.10 5.99
C ARG A 136 18.87 -6.62 6.11
N VAL A 137 18.81 -5.92 4.98
CA VAL A 137 18.70 -4.46 4.91
C VAL A 137 17.30 -4.15 4.41
N ILE A 138 16.49 -3.44 5.21
CA ILE A 138 15.10 -3.12 4.89
C ILE A 138 15.03 -1.69 4.35
N PRO A 139 14.54 -1.49 3.10
CA PRO A 139 14.26 -0.15 2.59
C PRO A 139 13.14 0.53 3.36
N CYS A 140 13.34 1.81 3.68
CA CYS A 140 12.40 2.64 4.46
C CYS A 140 12.15 3.96 3.75
N LEU A 141 10.91 4.44 3.76
CA LEU A 141 10.57 5.80 3.38
C LEU A 141 10.29 6.61 4.64
N LEU A 142 10.84 7.82 4.70
CA LEU A 142 10.50 8.75 5.76
C LEU A 142 9.13 9.34 5.46
N GLN A 143 8.19 9.20 6.40
CA GLN A 143 6.85 9.75 6.25
C GLN A 143 6.86 11.22 6.64
N LEU A 144 6.52 12.09 5.69
CA LEU A 144 6.30 13.52 5.95
C LEU A 144 4.85 13.82 6.26
N HIS A 145 4.64 14.68 7.24
CA HIS A 145 3.38 15.35 7.52
C HIS A 145 3.36 16.67 6.75
N VAL A 146 2.66 16.69 5.63
CA VAL A 146 2.46 17.88 4.77
C VAL A 146 1.00 18.35 4.76
N ALA A 147 0.09 17.51 5.22
CA ALA A 147 -1.34 17.79 5.27
C ALA A 147 -1.70 18.77 6.39
N GLN A 148 -2.88 19.38 6.29
CA GLN A 148 -3.38 20.31 7.31
C GLN A 148 -3.93 19.62 8.56
N GLU A 149 -4.34 18.34 8.46
CA GLU A 149 -4.92 17.61 9.58
C GLU A 149 -3.83 17.21 10.59
N GLU A 150 -3.88 17.76 11.79
CA GLU A 150 -2.93 17.49 12.89
C GLU A 150 -2.91 16.01 13.32
N THR A 151 -3.94 15.25 13.00
CA THR A 151 -4.08 13.83 13.37
C THR A 151 -3.26 12.88 12.48
N LYS A 152 -2.64 13.37 11.40
CA LYS A 152 -1.81 12.54 10.53
C LYS A 152 -0.40 12.36 11.10
N PHE A 153 0.11 11.14 11.02
CA PHE A 153 1.47 10.78 11.42
C PHE A 153 2.51 11.30 10.42
N GLY A 154 3.72 11.43 10.88
CA GLY A 154 4.87 11.80 10.05
C GLY A 154 5.73 12.88 10.71
N PHE A 155 6.94 13.04 10.23
CA PHE A 155 7.80 14.17 10.56
C PHE A 155 7.29 15.44 9.88
N THR A 156 7.35 16.58 10.54
CA THR A 156 7.39 17.82 9.79
C THR A 156 8.67 17.87 8.94
N PRO A 157 8.69 18.62 7.82
CA PRO A 157 9.93 18.78 7.04
C PRO A 157 11.13 19.24 7.87
N GLN A 158 10.91 20.14 8.84
CA GLN A 158 11.96 20.65 9.72
C GLN A 158 12.50 19.60 10.67
N GLU A 159 11.63 18.81 11.31
CA GLU A 159 12.03 17.69 12.19
C GLU A 159 12.81 16.63 11.43
N CYS A 160 12.32 16.25 10.22
CA CYS A 160 12.98 15.28 9.38
C CYS A 160 14.38 15.74 8.97
N LEU A 161 14.50 17.00 8.51
CA LEU A 161 15.78 17.60 8.13
C LEU A 161 16.74 17.69 9.35
N GLY A 162 16.21 18.09 10.52
CA GLY A 162 16.96 18.11 11.76
C GLY A 162 17.54 16.75 12.11
N TYR A 163 16.73 15.70 12.04
CA TYR A 163 17.18 14.32 12.25
C TYR A 163 18.25 13.90 11.23
N LEU A 164 18.05 14.16 9.96
CA LEU A 164 19.03 13.80 8.92
C LEU A 164 20.38 14.49 9.14
N ARG A 165 20.37 15.75 9.59
CA ARG A 165 21.59 16.52 9.93
C ARG A 165 22.37 15.97 11.11
N THR A 166 21.73 15.26 12.05
CA THR A 166 22.46 14.57 13.11
C THR A 166 23.41 13.48 12.57
N GLY A 167 23.07 12.92 11.41
CA GLY A 167 23.83 11.82 10.81
C GLY A 167 23.65 10.47 11.50
N GLU A 168 22.80 10.36 12.51
CA GLU A 168 22.57 9.11 13.28
C GLU A 168 22.14 7.94 12.40
N TYR A 169 21.35 8.21 11.34
CA TYR A 169 20.88 7.18 10.40
C TYR A 169 22.01 6.40 9.72
N ARG A 170 23.22 7.00 9.58
CA ARG A 170 24.38 6.35 8.94
C ARG A 170 24.91 5.16 9.74
N SER A 171 24.62 5.10 11.02
CA SER A 171 24.97 3.96 11.88
C SER A 171 24.00 2.78 11.78
N LEU A 172 22.87 2.94 11.09
CA LEU A 172 21.79 1.96 11.01
C LEU A 172 22.00 1.01 9.82
N ALA A 173 22.92 0.06 9.95
CA ALA A 173 23.34 -0.85 8.87
C ALA A 173 22.23 -1.81 8.39
N GLY A 174 21.17 -2.01 9.14
CA GLY A 174 20.02 -2.88 8.78
C GLY A 174 18.92 -2.16 8.02
N ILE A 175 19.07 -0.87 7.70
CA ILE A 175 18.10 -0.12 6.91
C ILE A 175 18.73 0.62 5.75
N SER A 176 17.91 0.98 4.77
CA SER A 176 18.26 1.97 3.75
C SER A 176 17.15 3.02 3.69
N ILE A 177 17.48 4.30 3.83
CA ILE A 177 16.52 5.37 3.55
C ILE A 177 16.36 5.46 2.05
N ALA A 178 15.24 4.92 1.53
CA ALA A 178 15.01 4.71 0.11
C ALA A 178 14.14 5.82 -0.52
N GLY A 179 13.63 6.75 0.27
CA GLY A 179 12.81 7.86 -0.23
C GLY A 179 11.89 8.48 0.81
N ILE A 180 10.86 9.14 0.29
CA ILE A 180 9.86 9.88 1.07
C ILE A 180 8.47 9.33 0.80
N MET A 181 7.62 9.32 1.81
CA MET A 181 6.18 9.09 1.70
C MET A 181 5.41 10.27 2.27
N CYS A 182 4.30 10.63 1.65
CA CYS A 182 3.33 11.53 2.26
C CYS A 182 1.90 11.21 1.83
N MET A 183 0.96 11.89 2.48
CA MET A 183 -0.45 11.96 2.11
C MET A 183 -0.85 13.42 2.11
N ALA A 184 -1.55 13.86 1.06
CA ALA A 184 -2.09 15.21 0.97
C ALA A 184 -3.26 15.42 1.94
N THR A 185 -3.64 16.66 2.12
CA THR A 185 -4.88 17.07 2.81
C THR A 185 -6.08 16.40 2.16
N ASN A 186 -7.01 15.90 2.97
CA ASN A 186 -8.26 15.32 2.46
C ASN A 186 -9.24 16.43 2.08
N THR A 187 -9.20 16.87 0.83
CA THR A 187 -9.98 17.97 0.28
C THR A 187 -10.28 17.74 -1.20
N GLU A 188 -11.29 18.42 -1.73
CA GLU A 188 -11.57 18.50 -3.17
C GLU A 188 -10.79 19.64 -3.86
N ASP A 189 -10.08 20.48 -3.09
CA ASP A 189 -9.23 21.56 -3.62
C ASP A 189 -7.94 20.97 -4.21
N GLU A 190 -7.92 20.81 -5.54
CA GLU A 190 -6.77 20.27 -6.26
C GLU A 190 -5.50 21.11 -6.08
N GLU A 191 -5.64 22.45 -5.99
CA GLU A 191 -4.47 23.32 -5.81
C GLU A 191 -3.81 23.07 -4.46
N ARG A 192 -4.61 22.87 -3.41
CA ARG A 192 -4.11 22.46 -2.09
C ARG A 192 -3.39 21.11 -2.15
N ILE A 193 -3.98 20.13 -2.83
CA ILE A 193 -3.37 18.79 -3.02
C ILE A 193 -2.02 18.91 -3.74
N ARG A 194 -1.95 19.73 -4.83
CA ARG A 194 -0.70 19.98 -5.57
C ARG A 194 0.37 20.62 -4.67
N GLN A 195 0.00 21.60 -3.84
CA GLN A 195 0.92 22.26 -2.90
C GLN A 195 1.49 21.28 -1.87
N ASP A 196 0.69 20.38 -1.32
CA ASP A 196 1.14 19.37 -0.39
C ASP A 196 2.16 18.40 -1.03
N PHE A 197 1.86 17.91 -2.23
CA PHE A 197 2.79 17.05 -2.97
C PHE A 197 4.05 17.80 -3.44
N ALA A 198 3.92 19.04 -3.86
CA ALA A 198 5.07 19.89 -4.20
C ALA A 198 5.99 20.10 -2.99
N THR A 199 5.42 20.29 -1.79
CA THR A 199 6.19 20.39 -0.54
C THR A 199 7.01 19.12 -0.29
N ALA A 200 6.41 17.94 -0.47
CA ALA A 200 7.12 16.66 -0.30
C ALA A 200 8.21 16.47 -1.37
N ASN A 201 7.93 16.84 -2.63
CA ASN A 201 8.91 16.74 -3.72
C ASN A 201 10.09 17.70 -3.55
N ASN A 202 9.84 18.94 -3.12
CA ASN A 202 10.89 19.91 -2.82
C ASN A 202 11.78 19.41 -1.67
N PHE A 203 11.18 18.83 -0.63
CA PHE A 203 11.93 18.22 0.47
C PHE A 203 12.79 17.05 -0.02
N PHE A 204 12.24 16.17 -0.86
CA PHE A 204 13.00 15.06 -1.46
C PHE A 204 14.22 15.57 -2.23
N GLN A 205 14.04 16.60 -3.08
CA GLN A 205 15.14 17.21 -3.83
C GLN A 205 16.17 17.87 -2.92
N GLN A 206 15.72 18.55 -1.86
CA GLN A 206 16.60 19.12 -0.85
C GLN A 206 17.46 18.04 -0.19
N CYS A 207 16.86 16.90 0.21
CA CYS A 207 17.61 15.79 0.81
C CYS A 207 18.67 15.25 -0.16
N GLN A 208 18.34 15.05 -1.43
CA GLN A 208 19.31 14.56 -2.42
C GLN A 208 20.48 15.54 -2.61
N LYS A 209 20.22 16.84 -2.56
CA LYS A 209 21.26 17.88 -2.69
C LYS A 209 22.12 18.02 -1.44
N GLU A 210 21.52 17.97 -0.24
CA GLU A 210 22.18 18.21 1.03
C GLU A 210 22.93 16.97 1.56
N PHE A 211 22.43 15.75 1.24
CA PHE A 211 22.97 14.47 1.73
C PHE A 211 23.37 13.55 0.56
N PRO A 212 24.65 13.65 0.06
CA PRO A 212 25.09 12.86 -1.09
C PRO A 212 25.00 11.33 -0.89
N ASP A 213 25.15 10.84 0.33
CA ASP A 213 24.97 9.44 0.71
C ASP A 213 23.51 8.98 0.53
N LEU A 214 22.53 9.84 0.84
CA LEU A 214 21.12 9.57 0.61
C LEU A 214 20.74 9.69 -0.87
N ALA A 215 21.39 10.56 -1.64
CA ALA A 215 21.11 10.73 -3.07
C ALA A 215 21.25 9.40 -3.86
N LEU A 216 22.13 8.51 -3.42
CA LEU A 216 22.33 7.19 -4.02
C LEU A 216 21.20 6.20 -3.69
N SER A 217 20.63 6.28 -2.49
CA SER A 217 19.60 5.35 -2.01
C SER A 217 18.17 5.86 -2.20
N MET A 218 17.95 7.16 -2.06
CA MET A 218 16.62 7.80 -2.18
C MET A 218 16.15 7.83 -3.64
N LYS A 219 15.27 6.88 -3.98
CA LYS A 219 14.70 6.73 -5.33
C LYS A 219 13.18 6.87 -5.33
N PHE A 220 12.54 6.60 -4.20
CA PHE A 220 11.09 6.48 -4.13
C PHE A 220 10.43 7.75 -3.60
N ARG A 221 9.39 8.14 -4.30
CA ARG A 221 8.48 9.23 -3.99
C ARG A 221 7.09 8.63 -3.96
N SER A 222 6.66 8.25 -2.74
CA SER A 222 5.41 7.53 -2.52
C SER A 222 4.32 8.48 -2.06
N TRP A 223 3.59 9.03 -2.99
CA TRP A 223 2.38 9.80 -2.72
C TRP A 223 1.33 9.59 -3.81
N GLY A 224 0.09 9.97 -3.50
CA GLY A 224 -1.07 9.71 -4.36
C GLY A 224 -1.80 8.42 -4.00
N MET A 225 -3.12 8.53 -3.93
CA MET A 225 -4.08 7.47 -3.67
C MET A 225 -5.14 7.44 -4.78
N SER A 226 -6.21 6.67 -4.60
CA SER A 226 -7.25 6.45 -5.62
C SER A 226 -7.82 7.75 -6.23
N ASP A 227 -7.94 8.81 -5.43
CA ASP A 227 -8.64 10.03 -5.82
C ASP A 227 -7.69 11.14 -6.31
N ASP A 228 -6.38 11.04 -5.99
CA ASP A 228 -5.41 12.11 -6.24
C ASP A 228 -4.09 11.65 -6.92
N PHE A 229 -4.01 10.37 -7.34
CA PHE A 229 -2.76 9.81 -7.88
C PHE A 229 -2.27 10.51 -9.16
N GLN A 230 -3.17 11.05 -9.98
CA GLN A 230 -2.79 11.77 -11.20
C GLN A 230 -2.07 13.07 -10.84
N LEU A 231 -2.64 13.86 -9.90
CA LEU A 231 -2.01 15.06 -9.37
C LEU A 231 -0.66 14.74 -8.71
N ALA A 232 -0.60 13.61 -8.00
CA ALA A 232 0.62 13.13 -7.37
C ALA A 232 1.73 12.82 -8.38
N ILE A 233 1.39 12.18 -9.50
CA ILE A 233 2.34 11.88 -10.60
C ILE A 233 2.86 13.18 -11.23
N GLU A 234 1.99 14.16 -11.48
CA GLU A 234 2.37 15.49 -11.98
C GLU A 234 3.37 16.18 -11.03
N GLN A 235 3.25 15.95 -9.73
CA GLN A 235 4.16 16.43 -8.69
C GLN A 235 5.32 15.47 -8.39
N GLY A 236 5.63 14.57 -9.32
CA GLY A 236 6.83 13.73 -9.30
C GLY A 236 6.74 12.43 -8.52
N SER A 237 5.55 11.98 -8.11
CA SER A 237 5.39 10.64 -7.52
C SER A 237 5.83 9.54 -8.49
N ASN A 238 6.52 8.52 -7.98
CA ASN A 238 6.85 7.31 -8.73
C ASN A 238 6.38 6.01 -8.05
N ILE A 239 5.65 6.13 -6.92
CA ILE A 239 4.85 5.04 -6.33
C ILE A 239 3.49 5.62 -5.96
N VAL A 240 2.42 5.12 -6.61
CA VAL A 240 1.04 5.43 -6.26
C VAL A 240 0.39 4.28 -5.51
N ARG A 241 -0.45 4.58 -4.50
CA ARG A 241 -1.07 3.59 -3.61
C ARG A 241 -2.56 3.55 -3.84
N ILE A 242 -3.03 2.62 -4.68
CA ILE A 242 -4.41 2.55 -5.13
C ILE A 242 -5.10 1.33 -4.54
N GLY A 243 -6.25 1.50 -3.91
CA GLY A 243 -7.03 0.44 -3.28
C GLY A 243 -8.46 0.36 -3.78
N SER A 244 -9.31 1.33 -3.45
CA SER A 244 -10.74 1.32 -3.76
C SER A 244 -11.05 1.19 -5.27
N SER A 245 -10.25 1.81 -6.11
CA SER A 245 -10.37 1.70 -7.58
C SER A 245 -10.02 0.31 -8.12
N ILE A 246 -9.29 -0.52 -7.34
CA ILE A 246 -8.94 -1.90 -7.70
C ILE A 246 -9.90 -2.89 -7.06
N PHE A 247 -9.96 -2.90 -5.74
CA PHE A 247 -10.64 -3.93 -4.96
C PHE A 247 -12.10 -3.57 -4.62
N GLY A 248 -12.51 -2.33 -4.88
CA GLY A 248 -13.84 -1.84 -4.52
C GLY A 248 -13.90 -1.25 -3.11
N HIS A 249 -15.13 -0.90 -2.70
CA HIS A 249 -15.36 -0.39 -1.35
C HIS A 249 -15.12 -1.47 -0.30
N ARG A 250 -14.64 -1.05 0.86
CA ARG A 250 -14.35 -1.93 2.00
C ARG A 250 -15.64 -2.58 2.50
N ILE A 251 -15.60 -3.89 2.71
CA ILE A 251 -16.65 -4.65 3.41
C ILE A 251 -16.14 -4.75 4.86
N TYR A 252 -16.81 -4.03 5.77
CA TYR A 252 -16.51 -4.08 7.21
C TYR A 252 -17.25 -5.23 7.87
#